data_d14e5c418ff270c8b127b5d0d76bd038
#
_entry.id   d14e5c418ff270c8b127b5d0d76bd038
#
_cell.length_a   1.000
_cell.length_b   1.000
_cell.length_c   1.000
_cell.angle_alpha   90.00
_cell.angle_beta   90.00
_cell.angle_gamma   90.00
#
_symmetry.space_group_name_H-M   'P 1'
#
loop_
_entity.id
_entity.type
_entity.pdbx_description
1 polymer ?
#
loop_
_entity_poly.entity_id
_entity_poly.type
_entity_poly.pdbx_seq_one_letter_code
_entity_poly.pdbx_strand_id
1 'polypeptide(L)'
;YKDHPALFAERRIFNLQEIRVPQAGAVRERLQAMASEGRPVEEVAQWLRAQGVVFGAGSATRAAEQMPLDLLPRVHALRDGQSLLVDAGDGATYLRVAASRQVPVSEQDAAPGIAQFLSNRRATEAMGNEIKRLRAATTITYVGEFDQAVAQPAAVASDAPAAATAAQPPAEDKSVLERGLQGLK
;
A
#
# COMPACT_ATOMS: atom_id res chain seq x y z
N TYR A 1 -5.12 17.59 -10.66
CA TYR A 1 -4.74 17.07 -11.98
C TYR A 1 -3.33 17.52 -12.36
N LYS A 2 -3.08 18.82 -12.43
CA LYS A 2 -1.78 19.39 -12.85
C LYS A 2 -0.64 19.10 -11.88
N ASP A 3 -0.93 18.99 -10.58
CA ASP A 3 0.06 18.73 -9.54
C ASP A 3 0.53 17.25 -9.52
N HIS A 4 -0.22 16.36 -10.18
CA HIS A 4 0.06 14.92 -10.20
C HIS A 4 -0.02 14.35 -11.63
N PRO A 5 0.85 14.77 -12.56
CA PRO A 5 0.80 14.31 -13.95
C PRO A 5 0.96 12.79 -14.09
N ALA A 6 1.75 12.17 -13.22
CA ALA A 6 1.97 10.73 -13.20
C ALA A 6 0.70 9.91 -12.88
N LEU A 7 -0.32 10.51 -12.24
CA LEU A 7 -1.62 9.88 -12.00
C LEU A 7 -2.59 10.04 -13.17
N PHE A 8 -2.38 11.04 -14.04
CA PHE A 8 -3.36 11.45 -15.03
C PHE A 8 -2.76 11.59 -16.44
N ALA A 9 -2.21 12.75 -16.77
CA ALA A 9 -1.71 13.06 -18.11
C ALA A 9 -0.57 12.12 -18.56
N GLU A 10 0.29 11.72 -17.63
CA GLU A 10 1.40 10.80 -17.85
C GLU A 10 1.19 9.46 -17.18
N ARG A 11 -0.07 9.11 -16.92
CA ARG A 11 -0.43 7.87 -16.24
C ARG A 11 0.11 6.66 -16.98
N ARG A 12 0.74 5.76 -16.21
CA ARG A 12 1.28 4.49 -16.71
C ARG A 12 0.65 3.31 -15.97
N ILE A 13 0.53 2.20 -16.65
CA ILE A 13 0.30 0.88 -16.05
C ILE A 13 1.64 0.17 -16.08
N PHE A 14 2.08 -0.30 -14.93
CA PHE A 14 3.38 -0.94 -14.72
C PHE A 14 3.22 -2.43 -14.51
N ASN A 15 4.05 -3.21 -15.17
CA ASN A 15 4.29 -4.61 -14.82
C ASN A 15 5.53 -4.64 -13.91
N LEU A 16 5.30 -4.90 -12.63
CA LEU A 16 6.31 -4.85 -11.59
C LEU A 16 6.73 -6.26 -11.17
N GLN A 17 8.02 -6.45 -11.00
CA GLN A 17 8.61 -7.61 -10.34
C GLN A 17 9.16 -7.14 -9.00
N GLU A 18 8.89 -7.86 -7.92
CA GLU A 18 9.30 -7.47 -6.58
C GLU A 18 9.94 -8.63 -5.83
N ILE A 19 10.98 -8.31 -5.05
CA ILE A 19 11.55 -9.19 -4.03
C ILE A 19 11.46 -8.46 -2.70
N ARG A 20 10.79 -9.07 -1.74
CA ARG A 20 10.67 -8.55 -0.36
C ARG A 20 11.59 -9.33 0.55
N VAL A 21 12.49 -8.60 1.21
CA VAL A 21 13.43 -9.13 2.19
C VAL A 21 13.04 -8.58 3.55
N PRO A 22 12.48 -9.39 4.46
CA PRO A 22 11.99 -8.89 5.76
C PRO A 22 13.10 -8.33 6.66
N GLN A 23 14.30 -8.89 6.54
CA GLN A 23 15.48 -8.45 7.29
C GLN A 23 16.63 -8.22 6.31
N ALA A 24 16.77 -6.98 5.84
CA ALA A 24 17.71 -6.63 4.78
C ALA A 24 19.05 -6.09 5.31
N GLY A 25 19.23 -5.91 6.61
CA GLY A 25 20.38 -5.20 7.19
C GLY A 25 21.71 -5.55 6.57
N ALA A 26 22.09 -6.83 6.61
CA ALA A 26 23.38 -7.31 6.10
C ALA A 26 23.52 -7.30 4.57
N VAL A 27 22.39 -7.31 3.83
CA VAL A 27 22.37 -7.42 2.36
C VAL A 27 21.93 -6.16 1.65
N ARG A 28 21.52 -5.13 2.40
CA ARG A 28 20.93 -3.90 1.89
C ARG A 28 21.83 -3.17 0.89
N GLU A 29 23.09 -2.97 1.22
CA GLU A 29 24.03 -2.25 0.34
C GLU A 29 24.20 -2.97 -1.00
N ARG A 30 24.30 -4.29 -0.96
CA ARG A 30 24.42 -5.07 -2.19
C ARG A 30 23.13 -5.05 -2.99
N LEU A 31 21.97 -5.13 -2.36
CA LEU A 31 20.67 -4.97 -3.03
C LEU A 31 20.54 -3.60 -3.68
N GLN A 32 21.01 -2.54 -3.01
CA GLN A 32 21.04 -1.19 -3.57
C GLN A 32 21.95 -1.08 -4.80
N ALA A 33 23.14 -1.69 -4.75
CA ALA A 33 24.05 -1.75 -5.90
C ALA A 33 23.39 -2.51 -7.08
N MET A 34 22.80 -3.67 -6.83
CA MET A 34 22.11 -4.46 -7.85
C MET A 34 20.91 -3.72 -8.44
N ALA A 35 20.19 -2.92 -7.64
CA ALA A 35 19.10 -2.08 -8.11
C ALA A 35 19.61 -0.98 -9.05
N SER A 36 20.72 -0.32 -8.68
CA SER A 36 21.34 0.71 -9.51
C SER A 36 21.89 0.15 -10.84
N GLU A 37 22.36 -1.10 -10.82
CA GLU A 37 22.83 -1.83 -12.01
C GLU A 37 21.67 -2.36 -12.86
N GLY A 38 20.41 -2.29 -12.39
CA GLY A 38 19.22 -2.82 -13.07
C GLY A 38 19.21 -4.34 -13.22
N ARG A 39 19.82 -5.07 -12.25
CA ARG A 39 19.90 -6.53 -12.32
C ARG A 39 18.53 -7.20 -12.41
N PRO A 40 18.39 -8.27 -13.20
CA PRO A 40 17.16 -9.05 -13.25
C PRO A 40 16.80 -9.64 -11.88
N VAL A 41 15.50 -9.77 -11.63
CA VAL A 41 14.98 -10.31 -10.35
C VAL A 41 15.50 -11.73 -10.10
N GLU A 42 15.67 -12.51 -11.15
CA GLU A 42 16.18 -13.88 -11.10
C GLU A 42 17.61 -13.94 -10.53
N GLU A 43 18.49 -13.03 -10.97
CA GLU A 43 19.88 -12.93 -10.46
C GLU A 43 19.88 -12.51 -8.98
N VAL A 44 19.05 -11.53 -8.62
CA VAL A 44 18.92 -11.10 -7.24
C VAL A 44 18.41 -12.23 -6.36
N ALA A 45 17.42 -12.98 -6.82
CA ALA A 45 16.87 -14.13 -6.10
C ALA A 45 17.90 -15.26 -5.94
N GLN A 46 18.70 -15.54 -6.97
CA GLN A 46 19.77 -16.53 -6.89
C GLN A 46 20.85 -16.11 -5.88
N TRP A 47 21.25 -14.85 -5.92
CA TRP A 47 22.21 -14.31 -4.98
C TRP A 47 21.69 -14.37 -3.53
N LEU A 48 20.45 -13.96 -3.27
CA LEU A 48 19.84 -14.04 -1.93
C LEU A 48 19.79 -15.49 -1.39
N ARG A 49 19.45 -16.47 -2.25
CA ARG A 49 19.47 -17.89 -1.87
C ARG A 49 20.88 -18.33 -1.48
N ALA A 50 21.89 -17.92 -2.25
CA ALA A 50 23.29 -18.25 -1.94
C ALA A 50 23.76 -17.64 -0.60
N GLN A 51 23.18 -16.52 -0.19
CA GLN A 51 23.45 -15.90 1.12
C GLN A 51 22.58 -16.48 2.26
N GLY A 52 21.70 -17.43 1.98
CA GLY A 52 20.79 -18.00 2.99
C GLY A 52 19.72 -17.02 3.49
N VAL A 53 19.44 -15.95 2.74
CA VAL A 53 18.47 -14.92 3.13
C VAL A 53 17.06 -15.35 2.75
N VAL A 54 16.13 -15.22 3.69
CA VAL A 54 14.70 -15.47 3.44
C VAL A 54 14.11 -14.27 2.70
N PHE A 55 13.41 -14.53 1.61
CA PHE A 55 12.73 -13.52 0.83
C PHE A 55 11.45 -14.06 0.18
N GLY A 56 10.53 -13.15 -0.15
CA GLY A 56 9.37 -13.43 -1.01
C GLY A 56 9.57 -12.76 -2.36
N ALA A 57 9.24 -13.46 -3.44
CA ALA A 57 9.25 -12.91 -4.79
C ALA A 57 7.86 -12.93 -5.40
N GLY A 58 7.54 -11.92 -6.20
CA GLY A 58 6.25 -11.81 -6.88
C GLY A 58 6.29 -10.88 -8.07
N SER A 59 5.21 -10.90 -8.84
CA SER A 59 4.97 -9.94 -9.91
C SER A 59 3.53 -9.44 -9.83
N ALA A 60 3.32 -8.19 -10.20
CA ALA A 60 2.00 -7.58 -10.20
C ALA A 60 1.90 -6.52 -11.30
N THR A 61 0.78 -6.46 -11.97
CA THR A 61 0.43 -5.32 -12.82
C THR A 61 -0.30 -4.29 -11.98
N ARG A 62 0.24 -3.07 -11.91
CA ARG A 62 -0.34 -1.98 -11.12
C ARG A 62 -0.49 -0.73 -11.97
N ALA A 63 -1.63 -0.10 -11.87
CA ALA A 63 -1.84 1.24 -12.40
C ALA A 63 -1.26 2.28 -11.43
N ALA A 64 -0.94 3.48 -11.94
CA ALA A 64 -0.34 4.55 -11.16
C ALA A 64 -1.11 4.86 -9.86
N GLU A 65 -2.43 4.88 -9.91
CA GLU A 65 -3.32 5.14 -8.76
C GLU A 65 -3.35 4.04 -7.70
N GLN A 66 -2.81 2.86 -8.00
CA GLN A 66 -2.71 1.73 -7.07
C GLN A 66 -1.40 1.73 -6.28
N MET A 67 -0.54 2.70 -6.54
CA MET A 67 0.73 2.86 -5.84
C MET A 67 0.66 3.97 -4.79
N PRO A 68 1.42 3.85 -3.68
CA PRO A 68 1.57 4.94 -2.72
C PRO A 68 2.08 6.21 -3.42
N LEU A 69 1.52 7.36 -3.05
CA LEU A 69 1.83 8.66 -3.69
C LEU A 69 3.30 9.08 -3.53
N ASP A 70 3.95 8.66 -2.46
CA ASP A 70 5.38 8.88 -2.20
C ASP A 70 6.28 7.99 -3.04
N LEU A 71 5.82 6.79 -3.40
CA LEU A 71 6.56 5.84 -4.24
C LEU A 71 6.37 6.12 -5.74
N LEU A 72 5.19 6.58 -6.14
CA LEU A 72 4.83 6.78 -7.54
C LEU A 72 5.84 7.65 -8.32
N PRO A 73 6.32 8.81 -7.85
CA PRO A 73 7.29 9.61 -8.59
C PRO A 73 8.60 8.86 -8.85
N ARG A 74 9.05 8.06 -7.88
CA ARG A 74 10.28 7.27 -7.99
C ARG A 74 10.14 6.15 -9.01
N VAL A 75 9.00 5.44 -9.03
CA VAL A 75 8.71 4.39 -10.01
C VAL A 75 8.44 4.98 -11.38
N HIS A 76 7.75 6.11 -11.45
CA HIS A 76 7.46 6.80 -12.71
C HIS A 76 8.72 7.28 -13.44
N ALA A 77 9.76 7.67 -12.71
CA ALA A 77 11.05 8.05 -13.26
C ALA A 77 11.84 6.87 -13.88
N LEU A 78 11.48 5.63 -13.52
CA LEU A 78 12.15 4.45 -14.06
C LEU A 78 11.70 4.15 -15.49
N ARG A 79 12.66 3.67 -16.28
CA ARG A 79 12.41 3.04 -17.58
C ARG A 79 12.18 1.54 -17.40
N ASP A 80 11.61 0.92 -18.42
CA ASP A 80 11.48 -0.53 -18.47
C ASP A 80 12.86 -1.19 -18.32
N GLY A 81 12.94 -2.21 -17.48
CA GLY A 81 14.18 -2.89 -17.13
C GLY A 81 14.95 -2.27 -15.95
N GLN A 82 14.62 -1.07 -15.51
CA GLN A 82 15.25 -0.45 -14.34
C GLN A 82 14.63 -0.90 -13.03
N SER A 83 15.40 -0.76 -11.96
CA SER A 83 15.02 -1.21 -10.62
C SER A 83 15.29 -0.11 -9.59
N LEU A 84 14.61 -0.22 -8.46
CA LEU A 84 14.89 0.58 -7.28
C LEU A 84 14.76 -0.27 -6.02
N LEU A 85 15.42 0.16 -4.95
CA LEU A 85 15.23 -0.39 -3.63
C LEU A 85 14.32 0.53 -2.81
N VAL A 86 13.30 -0.04 -2.19
CA VAL A 86 12.37 0.65 -1.28
C VAL A 86 12.60 0.11 0.11
N ASP A 87 12.91 0.99 1.05
CA ASP A 87 13.07 0.64 2.45
C ASP A 87 11.70 0.38 3.10
N ALA A 88 11.63 -0.65 3.93
CA ALA A 88 10.44 -1.07 4.65
C ALA A 88 10.84 -1.44 6.10
N GLY A 89 11.18 -0.43 6.91
CA GLY A 89 11.71 -0.64 8.26
C GLY A 89 13.01 -1.43 8.25
N ASP A 90 13.04 -2.58 8.94
CA ASP A 90 14.21 -3.47 8.98
C ASP A 90 14.42 -4.24 7.67
N GLY A 91 13.38 -4.29 6.83
CA GLY A 91 13.39 -4.96 5.54
C GLY A 91 13.64 -4.00 4.38
N ALA A 92 13.65 -4.58 3.17
CA ALA A 92 13.71 -3.84 1.92
C ALA A 92 12.93 -4.58 0.83
N THR A 93 12.39 -3.82 -0.11
CA THR A 93 11.75 -4.35 -1.31
C THR A 93 12.55 -3.91 -2.53
N TYR A 94 13.11 -4.89 -3.23
CA TYR A 94 13.67 -4.70 -4.55
C TYR A 94 12.53 -4.67 -5.56
N LEU A 95 12.36 -3.57 -6.26
CA LEU A 95 11.30 -3.36 -7.23
C LEU A 95 11.89 -3.14 -8.61
N ARG A 96 11.42 -3.89 -9.61
CA ARG A 96 11.83 -3.74 -11.01
C ARG A 96 10.63 -3.46 -11.89
N VAL A 97 10.74 -2.49 -12.76
CA VAL A 97 9.76 -2.24 -13.83
C VAL A 97 10.10 -3.18 -14.99
N ALA A 98 9.39 -4.29 -15.13
CA ALA A 98 9.60 -5.23 -16.23
C ALA A 98 9.14 -4.63 -17.56
N ALA A 99 7.98 -3.97 -17.55
CA ALA A 99 7.41 -3.26 -18.68
C ALA A 99 6.42 -2.20 -18.18
N SER A 100 6.15 -1.21 -19.00
CA SER A 100 5.12 -0.21 -18.70
C SER A 100 4.43 0.27 -19.96
N ARG A 101 3.19 0.73 -19.79
CA ARG A 101 2.38 1.27 -20.88
C ARG A 101 1.75 2.59 -20.44
N GLN A 102 1.87 3.62 -21.24
CA GLN A 102 1.15 4.87 -21.03
C GLN A 102 -0.33 4.70 -21.32
N VAL A 103 -1.16 5.17 -20.41
CA VAL A 103 -2.63 5.17 -20.51
C VAL A 103 -3.11 6.47 -19.86
N PRO A 104 -2.95 7.62 -20.53
CA PRO A 104 -3.34 8.89 -19.98
C PRO A 104 -4.84 8.96 -19.73
N VAL A 105 -5.21 9.70 -18.70
CA VAL A 105 -6.60 10.01 -18.35
C VAL A 105 -6.80 11.50 -18.53
N SER A 106 -7.87 11.90 -19.23
CA SER A 106 -8.17 13.32 -19.43
C SER A 106 -8.60 13.98 -18.12
N GLU A 107 -8.49 15.31 -18.06
CA GLU A 107 -8.97 16.09 -16.90
C GLU A 107 -10.46 15.87 -16.68
N GLN A 108 -11.23 15.79 -17.75
CA GLN A 108 -12.68 15.58 -17.71
C GLN A 108 -13.05 14.22 -17.10
N ASP A 109 -12.33 13.16 -17.48
CA ASP A 109 -12.55 11.82 -16.95
C ASP A 109 -12.05 11.67 -15.50
N ALA A 110 -11.00 12.40 -15.13
CA ALA A 110 -10.45 12.39 -13.79
C ALA A 110 -11.27 13.20 -12.77
N ALA A 111 -12.01 14.22 -13.23
CA ALA A 111 -12.69 15.19 -12.37
C ALA A 111 -13.62 14.56 -11.31
N PRO A 112 -14.47 13.56 -11.62
CA PRO A 112 -15.33 12.94 -10.60
C PRO A 112 -14.54 12.24 -9.50
N GLY A 113 -13.49 11.51 -9.87
CA GLY A 113 -12.61 10.82 -8.91
C GLY A 113 -11.84 11.79 -8.01
N ILE A 114 -11.34 12.88 -8.58
CA ILE A 114 -10.66 13.95 -7.83
C ILE A 114 -11.63 14.61 -6.86
N ALA A 115 -12.85 14.93 -7.29
CA ALA A 115 -13.86 15.53 -6.44
C ALA A 115 -14.21 14.63 -5.25
N GLN A 116 -14.39 13.32 -5.48
CA GLN A 116 -14.65 12.35 -4.44
C GLN A 116 -13.48 12.25 -3.45
N PHE A 117 -12.25 12.15 -3.94
CA PHE A 117 -11.05 12.10 -3.11
C PHE A 117 -10.93 13.34 -2.21
N LEU A 118 -11.12 14.54 -2.77
CA LEU A 118 -11.05 15.79 -2.02
C LEU A 118 -12.16 15.89 -0.98
N SER A 119 -13.36 15.44 -1.32
CA SER A 119 -14.50 15.41 -0.38
C SER A 119 -14.20 14.48 0.81
N ASN A 120 -13.73 13.27 0.55
CA ASN A 120 -13.37 12.30 1.58
C ASN A 120 -12.25 12.82 2.48
N ARG A 121 -11.19 13.41 1.89
CA ARG A 121 -10.10 14.02 2.65
C ARG A 121 -10.57 15.13 3.57
N ARG A 122 -11.39 16.05 3.07
CA ARG A 122 -11.96 17.13 3.88
C ARG A 122 -12.83 16.60 5.02
N ALA A 123 -13.63 15.57 4.76
CA ALA A 123 -14.46 14.94 5.78
C ALA A 123 -13.60 14.31 6.89
N THR A 124 -12.53 13.58 6.51
CA THR A 124 -11.59 12.97 7.46
C THR A 124 -10.85 14.02 8.29
N GLU A 125 -10.37 15.09 7.64
CA GLU A 125 -9.71 16.21 8.32
C GLU A 125 -10.66 16.91 9.31
N ALA A 126 -11.89 17.18 8.89
CA ALA A 126 -12.91 17.80 9.74
C ALA A 126 -13.27 16.92 10.95
N MET A 127 -13.45 15.62 10.73
CA MET A 127 -13.70 14.65 11.79
C MET A 127 -12.50 14.58 12.78
N GLY A 128 -11.28 14.51 12.27
CA GLY A 128 -10.08 14.50 13.10
C GLY A 128 -9.93 15.76 13.96
N ASN A 129 -10.20 16.92 13.38
CA ASN A 129 -10.19 18.20 14.10
C ASN A 129 -11.28 18.26 15.17
N GLU A 130 -12.49 17.78 14.86
CA GLU A 130 -13.59 17.76 15.81
C GLU A 130 -13.32 16.80 16.97
N ILE A 131 -12.78 15.62 16.71
CA ILE A 131 -12.36 14.67 17.76
C ILE A 131 -11.29 15.30 18.65
N LYS A 132 -10.30 16.00 18.08
CA LYS A 132 -9.27 16.72 18.87
C LYS A 132 -9.91 17.80 19.74
N ARG A 133 -10.82 18.59 19.18
CA ARG A 133 -11.56 19.62 19.88
C ARG A 133 -12.38 19.06 21.05
N LEU A 134 -13.13 17.98 20.81
CA LEU A 134 -13.93 17.34 21.84
C LEU A 134 -13.07 16.73 22.95
N ARG A 135 -11.95 16.09 22.59
CA ARG A 135 -11.00 15.55 23.60
C ARG A 135 -10.36 16.66 24.45
N ALA A 136 -10.05 17.79 23.87
CA ALA A 136 -9.51 18.93 24.59
C ALA A 136 -10.54 19.60 25.52
N ALA A 137 -11.83 19.54 25.16
CA ALA A 137 -12.94 20.14 25.93
C ALA A 137 -13.55 19.20 26.97
N THR A 138 -13.16 17.91 26.99
CA THR A 138 -13.76 16.89 27.82
C THR A 138 -12.73 16.26 28.74
N THR A 139 -13.01 16.20 30.03
CA THR A 139 -12.21 15.40 30.95
C THR A 139 -12.58 13.92 30.81
N ILE A 140 -11.65 13.11 30.33
CA ILE A 140 -11.86 11.67 30.15
C ILE A 140 -11.28 10.98 31.38
N THR A 141 -12.14 10.31 32.18
CA THR A 141 -11.72 9.50 33.31
C THR A 141 -11.79 8.04 32.89
N TYR A 142 -10.67 7.35 32.93
CA TYR A 142 -10.61 5.92 32.71
C TYR A 142 -10.87 5.19 34.05
N VAL A 143 -11.56 4.07 34.04
CA VAL A 143 -11.86 3.27 35.23
C VAL A 143 -11.50 1.81 35.00
N GLY A 144 -11.09 1.11 36.08
CA GLY A 144 -10.76 -0.31 36.05
C GLY A 144 -9.42 -0.59 35.32
N GLU A 145 -9.38 -1.62 34.51
CA GLU A 145 -8.14 -2.06 33.84
C GLU A 145 -7.55 -1.04 32.84
N PHE A 146 -8.32 -0.02 32.49
CA PHE A 146 -7.89 1.04 31.56
C PHE A 146 -7.22 2.23 32.27
N ASP A 147 -7.18 2.26 33.57
CA ASP A 147 -6.54 3.34 34.36
C ASP A 147 -5.04 3.44 34.11
N GLN A 148 -4.39 2.33 33.73
CA GLN A 148 -2.94 2.28 33.49
C GLN A 148 -2.54 2.60 32.02
N ALA A 149 -3.50 2.69 31.09
CA ALA A 149 -3.25 2.95 29.68
C ALA A 149 -2.95 4.44 29.35
N VAL A 150 -3.10 5.35 30.33
CA VAL A 150 -3.00 6.80 30.13
C VAL A 150 -1.54 7.29 30.04
N ALA A 151 -0.55 6.45 30.36
CA ALA A 151 0.88 6.88 30.41
C ALA A 151 1.61 6.82 29.07
N GLN A 152 1.02 6.34 28.00
CA GLN A 152 1.63 6.38 26.67
C GLN A 152 0.78 7.23 25.71
N PRO A 153 1.30 8.35 25.20
CA PRO A 153 0.67 8.96 24.02
C PRO A 153 0.73 7.92 22.91
N ALA A 154 -0.44 7.37 22.54
CA ALA A 154 -0.54 6.52 21.39
C ALA A 154 0.00 7.31 20.18
N ALA A 155 1.17 6.92 19.70
CA ALA A 155 1.61 7.29 18.38
C ALA A 155 0.48 6.85 17.44
N VAL A 156 -0.23 7.81 16.90
CA VAL A 156 -1.20 7.55 15.83
C VAL A 156 -0.41 6.96 14.68
N ALA A 157 -0.42 5.62 14.59
CA ALA A 157 -0.04 4.96 13.37
C ALA A 157 -0.96 5.56 12.28
N SER A 158 -0.34 6.25 11.36
CA SER A 158 -1.00 6.74 10.16
C SER A 158 -1.27 5.52 9.29
N ASP A 159 -2.38 4.82 9.58
CA ASP A 159 -2.89 3.78 8.69
C ASP A 159 -3.32 4.46 7.40
N ALA A 160 -2.50 4.32 6.39
CA ALA A 160 -2.92 4.52 5.03
C ALA A 160 -4.11 3.57 4.76
N PRO A 161 -5.19 4.03 4.11
CA PRO A 161 -6.32 3.16 3.82
C PRO A 161 -5.83 2.01 2.95
N ALA A 162 -5.91 0.81 3.52
CA ALA A 162 -5.75 -0.42 2.77
C ALA A 162 -6.70 -0.37 1.57
N ALA A 163 -6.14 -0.56 0.38
CA ALA A 163 -6.91 -0.72 -0.83
C ALA A 163 -8.02 -1.75 -0.57
N ALA A 164 -9.25 -1.33 -0.84
CA ALA A 164 -10.41 -2.20 -0.75
C ALA A 164 -10.16 -3.40 -1.67
N THR A 165 -9.81 -4.52 -1.08
CA THR A 165 -9.90 -5.82 -1.73
C THR A 165 -11.36 -6.02 -2.06
N ALA A 166 -11.68 -6.07 -3.34
CA ALA A 166 -12.99 -6.44 -3.81
C ALA A 166 -13.34 -7.79 -3.16
N ALA A 167 -14.28 -7.77 -2.22
CA ALA A 167 -14.82 -8.95 -1.61
C ALA A 167 -15.50 -9.75 -2.72
N GLN A 168 -14.97 -10.94 -3.02
CA GLN A 168 -15.75 -11.97 -3.70
C GLN A 168 -16.96 -12.27 -2.83
N PRO A 169 -18.17 -12.37 -3.40
CA PRO A 169 -19.33 -12.77 -2.63
C PRO A 169 -19.06 -14.16 -2.04
N PRO A 170 -19.39 -14.38 -0.75
CA PRO A 170 -19.23 -15.70 -0.15
C PRO A 170 -20.10 -16.72 -0.93
N ALA A 171 -19.48 -17.84 -1.28
CA ALA A 171 -20.20 -18.98 -1.80
C ALA A 171 -21.32 -19.33 -0.81
N GLU A 172 -22.56 -19.38 -1.31
CA GLU A 172 -23.73 -19.73 -0.50
C GLU A 172 -23.53 -21.12 0.10
N ASP A 173 -23.34 -21.13 1.43
CA ASP A 173 -23.28 -22.37 2.20
C ASP A 173 -24.71 -22.91 2.35
N LYS A 174 -25.08 -23.84 1.50
CA LYS A 174 -26.40 -24.49 1.49
C LYS A 174 -26.72 -25.23 2.79
N SER A 175 -25.74 -25.41 3.68
CA SER A 175 -25.90 -26.11 4.96
C SER A 175 -26.66 -25.29 6.02
N VAL A 176 -26.74 -23.97 5.86
CA VAL A 176 -27.45 -23.10 6.83
C VAL A 176 -28.96 -23.07 6.54
N LEU A 177 -29.37 -23.24 5.28
CA LEU A 177 -30.79 -23.28 4.88
C LEU A 177 -31.47 -24.59 5.28
N GLU A 178 -30.75 -25.72 5.27
CA GLU A 178 -31.36 -27.03 5.65
C GLU A 178 -31.60 -27.15 7.17
N ARG A 179 -30.80 -26.46 8.02
CA ARG A 179 -30.97 -26.48 9.46
C ARG A 179 -32.14 -25.63 9.96
N GLY A 180 -32.57 -24.63 9.16
CA GLY A 180 -33.72 -23.77 9.48
C GLY A 180 -35.09 -24.41 9.24
N LEU A 181 -35.16 -25.45 8.39
CA LEU A 181 -36.43 -26.10 8.02
C LEU A 181 -36.84 -27.31 8.90
N GLN A 182 -35.94 -27.78 9.76
CA GLN A 182 -36.26 -28.91 10.69
C GLN A 182 -36.91 -28.46 12.00
N GLY A 183 -37.07 -27.18 12.27
CA GLY A 183 -37.67 -26.63 13.49
C GLY A 183 -39.16 -26.31 13.40
N LEU A 184 -39.83 -26.63 12.31
CA LEU A 184 -41.26 -26.36 12.07
C LEU A 184 -42.02 -27.66 11.76
N LYS A 185 -42.11 -28.54 12.75
CA LYS A 185 -43.13 -29.59 12.86
C LYS A 185 -43.57 -29.73 14.31
#